data_aaa95d4fe59da8cd1f44f96062e78fc4
#
_entry.id   aaa95d4fe59da8cd1f44f96062e78fc4
#
_cell.length_a   1.000
_cell.length_b   1.000
_cell.length_c   1.000
_cell.angle_alpha   90.00
_cell.angle_beta   90.00
_cell.angle_gamma   90.00
#
_symmetry.space_group_name_H-M   'P 1'
#
loop_
_entity.id
_entity.type
_entity.pdbx_description
1 polymer ?
#
loop_
_entity_poly.entity_id
_entity_poly.type
_entity_poly.pdbx_seq_one_letter_code
_entity_poly.pdbx_strand_id
1 'polypeptide(L)'
;RIMRIEEAALNQISEDIETVKAKFGPDRIGVCIGSCDNGTEFSIAGHKKYFEEEQFPKDYDIEIQGADYVATFISEKYGLKGPCTTFSTACSSSAGATIKAAELLQADLVDAVIVGGIDIASDTVLIGFNSLEAVSSEITNPFSKYRHGITLGEAGVFYILTRDDIFNTKVQLLGWGESADAYHMTSPDPSGAWAEKAIRRALESAKISTKDVDYINMHGTGTKFNDSMEAKAIDAVFGDYKVPVSTTKAET
;
A
#
# COMPACT_ATOMS: atom_id res chain seq x y z
N ARG A 1 1.80 -18.28 0.40
CA ARG A 1 2.32 -17.61 -0.80
C ARG A 1 2.80 -16.19 -0.47
N ILE A 2 2.04 -15.41 0.29
CA ILE A 2 2.39 -14.03 0.66
C ILE A 2 3.79 -13.94 1.31
N MET A 3 4.11 -14.78 2.31
CA MET A 3 5.43 -14.80 2.97
C MET A 3 6.61 -15.04 2.01
N ARG A 4 6.41 -15.84 0.98
CA ARG A 4 7.47 -16.11 0.00
C ARG A 4 7.79 -14.88 -0.86
N ILE A 5 6.76 -14.10 -1.19
CA ILE A 5 6.90 -12.83 -1.92
C ILE A 5 7.55 -11.81 -1.00
N GLU A 6 7.09 -11.73 0.24
CA GLU A 6 7.63 -10.86 1.27
C GLU A 6 9.11 -11.11 1.51
N GLU A 7 9.49 -12.35 1.74
CA GLU A 7 10.88 -12.73 1.96
C GLU A 7 11.77 -12.44 0.74
N ALA A 8 11.29 -12.74 -0.47
CA ALA A 8 12.02 -12.46 -1.69
C ALA A 8 12.25 -10.95 -1.92
N ALA A 9 11.26 -10.12 -1.60
CA ALA A 9 11.38 -8.68 -1.70
C ALA A 9 12.30 -8.10 -0.61
N LEU A 10 12.16 -8.53 0.65
CA LEU A 10 13.01 -8.12 1.76
C LEU A 10 14.48 -8.50 1.58
N ASN A 11 14.76 -9.64 0.96
CA ASN A 11 16.13 -10.06 0.71
C ASN A 11 16.90 -9.08 -0.20
N GLN A 12 16.20 -8.27 -1.00
CA GLN A 12 16.84 -7.25 -1.85
C GLN A 12 17.35 -6.04 -1.06
N ILE A 13 16.80 -5.80 0.14
CA ILE A 13 17.20 -4.69 1.03
C ILE A 13 17.74 -5.17 2.38
N SER A 14 18.06 -6.46 2.49
CA SER A 14 18.48 -7.05 3.77
C SER A 14 19.77 -6.44 4.33
N GLU A 15 20.74 -6.10 3.49
CA GLU A 15 21.98 -5.44 3.89
C GLU A 15 21.73 -4.01 4.39
N ASP A 16 20.80 -3.31 3.77
CA ASP A 16 20.40 -1.97 4.19
C ASP A 16 19.66 -2.02 5.54
N ILE A 17 18.83 -3.03 5.79
CA ILE A 17 18.18 -3.27 7.08
C ILE A 17 19.22 -3.51 8.17
N GLU A 18 20.21 -4.36 7.95
CA GLU A 18 21.29 -4.60 8.92
C GLU A 18 22.15 -3.34 9.13
N THR A 19 22.34 -2.54 8.09
CA THR A 19 23.06 -1.24 8.19
C THR A 19 22.35 -0.26 9.14
N VAL A 20 21.04 -0.04 8.97
CA VAL A 20 20.28 0.84 9.87
C VAL A 20 20.22 0.26 11.29
N LYS A 21 20.08 -1.05 11.43
CA LYS A 21 20.07 -1.74 12.72
C LYS A 21 21.39 -1.60 13.45
N ALA A 22 22.52 -1.75 12.76
CA ALA A 22 23.85 -1.53 13.34
C ALA A 22 24.07 -0.07 13.77
N LYS A 23 23.53 0.89 12.99
CA LYS A 23 23.69 2.33 13.25
C LYS A 23 22.82 2.82 14.40
N PHE A 24 21.55 2.43 14.46
CA PHE A 24 20.57 3.03 15.37
C PHE A 24 20.13 2.10 16.52
N GLY A 25 20.41 0.81 16.41
CA GLY A 25 19.92 -0.20 17.33
C GLY A 25 18.49 -0.66 17.04
N PRO A 26 18.14 -1.89 17.46
CA PRO A 26 16.87 -2.51 17.11
C PRO A 26 15.63 -1.78 17.69
N ASP A 27 15.76 -1.10 18.79
CA ASP A 27 14.67 -0.38 19.48
C ASP A 27 14.28 0.92 18.75
N ARG A 28 15.17 1.43 17.87
CA ARG A 28 14.97 2.67 17.12
C ARG A 28 14.54 2.45 15.67
N ILE A 29 14.17 1.20 15.33
CA ILE A 29 13.71 0.86 13.97
C ILE A 29 12.26 0.37 14.05
N GLY A 30 11.36 1.09 13.36
CA GLY A 30 9.96 0.74 13.23
C GLY A 30 9.69 -0.11 11.98
N VAL A 31 8.49 -0.71 11.94
CA VAL A 31 7.95 -1.45 10.79
C VAL A 31 6.53 -0.98 10.53
N CYS A 32 6.25 -0.47 9.33
CA CYS A 32 4.93 -0.02 8.92
C CYS A 32 4.59 -0.61 7.55
N ILE A 33 3.65 -1.55 7.49
CA ILE A 33 3.34 -2.30 6.26
C ILE A 33 1.86 -2.15 5.92
N GLY A 34 1.56 -1.98 4.63
CA GLY A 34 0.20 -2.02 4.09
C GLY A 34 -0.12 -3.40 3.54
N SER A 35 -1.25 -3.99 3.95
CA SER A 35 -1.75 -5.25 3.39
C SER A 35 -3.26 -5.39 3.61
N CYS A 36 -3.94 -6.05 2.69
CA CYS A 36 -5.38 -6.29 2.77
C CYS A 36 -5.77 -7.76 2.81
N ASP A 37 -4.94 -8.66 2.31
CA ASP A 37 -5.27 -10.10 2.25
C ASP A 37 -4.87 -10.87 3.51
N ASN A 38 -3.94 -10.39 4.30
CA ASN A 38 -3.61 -10.86 5.67
C ASN A 38 -3.71 -12.39 5.88
N GLY A 39 -3.20 -13.20 4.94
CA GLY A 39 -3.14 -14.65 5.08
C GLY A 39 -4.46 -15.41 4.88
N THR A 40 -5.47 -14.81 4.26
CA THR A 40 -6.78 -15.46 3.97
C THR A 40 -6.64 -16.77 3.19
N GLU A 41 -5.71 -16.85 2.24
CA GLU A 41 -5.45 -18.09 1.49
C GLU A 41 -5.05 -19.25 2.43
N PHE A 42 -4.20 -18.97 3.42
CA PHE A 42 -3.76 -19.93 4.41
C PHE A 42 -4.94 -20.35 5.34
N SER A 43 -5.74 -19.38 5.77
CA SER A 43 -6.92 -19.60 6.57
C SER A 43 -7.93 -20.52 5.87
N ILE A 44 -8.24 -20.23 4.61
CA ILE A 44 -9.20 -21.02 3.81
C ILE A 44 -8.71 -22.46 3.66
N ALA A 45 -7.44 -22.66 3.33
CA ALA A 45 -6.86 -23.99 3.18
C ALA A 45 -6.91 -24.79 4.50
N GLY A 46 -6.59 -24.16 5.62
CA GLY A 46 -6.64 -24.75 6.94
C GLY A 46 -8.07 -25.15 7.36
N HIS A 47 -9.02 -24.26 7.19
CA HIS A 47 -10.43 -24.54 7.53
C HIS A 47 -11.04 -25.58 6.61
N LYS A 48 -10.74 -25.57 5.31
CA LYS A 48 -11.20 -26.61 4.38
C LYS A 48 -10.78 -27.99 4.86
N LYS A 49 -9.51 -28.16 5.22
CA LYS A 49 -9.01 -29.43 5.75
C LYS A 49 -9.69 -29.80 7.08
N TYR A 50 -9.91 -28.83 7.96
CA TYR A 50 -10.63 -29.09 9.21
C TYR A 50 -12.07 -29.60 8.98
N PHE A 51 -12.80 -29.03 8.03
CA PHE A 51 -14.15 -29.49 7.69
C PHE A 51 -14.18 -30.86 7.00
N GLU A 52 -13.12 -31.23 6.29
CA GLU A 52 -13.01 -32.52 5.61
C GLU A 52 -12.49 -33.64 6.53
N GLU A 53 -11.54 -33.32 7.44
CA GLU A 53 -10.82 -34.33 8.23
C GLU A 53 -10.95 -34.14 9.75
N GLU A 54 -11.71 -33.14 10.22
CA GLU A 54 -11.82 -32.73 11.63
C GLU A 54 -10.48 -32.37 12.31
N GLN A 55 -9.47 -32.05 11.50
CA GLN A 55 -8.14 -31.69 11.96
C GLN A 55 -7.55 -30.55 11.12
N PHE A 56 -6.94 -29.56 11.79
CA PHE A 56 -6.12 -28.59 11.10
C PHE A 56 -4.82 -29.20 10.58
N PRO A 57 -4.24 -28.66 9.48
CA PRO A 57 -2.86 -29.00 9.08
C PRO A 57 -1.89 -28.82 10.25
N LYS A 58 -0.83 -29.61 10.31
CA LYS A 58 0.19 -29.52 11.37
C LYS A 58 0.93 -28.18 11.40
N ASP A 59 1.03 -27.54 10.23
CA ASP A 59 1.63 -26.23 9.99
C ASP A 59 0.61 -25.08 10.05
N TYR A 60 -0.61 -25.38 10.46
CA TYR A 60 -1.63 -24.35 10.63
C TYR A 60 -1.33 -23.51 11.89
N ASP A 61 -1.16 -22.23 11.67
CA ASP A 61 -0.91 -21.27 12.71
C ASP A 61 -1.92 -20.12 12.63
N ILE A 62 -2.62 -19.86 13.73
CA ILE A 62 -3.60 -18.79 13.79
C ILE A 62 -2.96 -17.40 13.77
N GLU A 63 -1.71 -17.28 14.18
CA GLU A 63 -0.99 -16.01 14.16
C GLU A 63 -0.78 -15.49 12.73
N ILE A 64 -0.64 -16.41 11.76
CA ILE A 64 -0.55 -16.06 10.32
C ILE A 64 -1.84 -15.43 9.78
N GLN A 65 -2.94 -15.47 10.53
CA GLN A 65 -4.21 -14.86 10.15
C GLN A 65 -4.44 -13.51 10.83
N GLY A 66 -3.54 -13.10 11.70
CA GLY A 66 -3.56 -11.77 12.31
C GLY A 66 -3.40 -10.69 11.26
N ALA A 67 -4.13 -9.57 11.41
CA ALA A 67 -3.99 -8.44 10.49
C ALA A 67 -2.59 -7.83 10.52
N ASP A 68 -1.87 -8.00 11.60
CA ASP A 68 -0.52 -7.49 11.86
C ASP A 68 0.61 -8.43 11.39
N TYR A 69 0.26 -9.62 10.94
CA TYR A 69 1.19 -10.70 10.63
C TYR A 69 2.34 -10.30 9.69
N VAL A 70 2.06 -9.59 8.59
CA VAL A 70 3.10 -9.17 7.64
C VAL A 70 4.13 -8.21 8.26
N ALA A 71 3.72 -7.31 9.14
CA ALA A 71 4.67 -6.43 9.84
C ALA A 71 5.42 -7.19 10.95
N THR A 72 4.74 -8.06 11.68
CA THR A 72 5.33 -8.88 12.75
C THR A 72 6.40 -9.81 12.20
N PHE A 73 6.16 -10.45 11.05
CA PHE A 73 7.16 -11.29 10.38
C PHE A 73 8.49 -10.55 10.12
N ILE A 74 8.44 -9.30 9.64
CA ILE A 74 9.63 -8.48 9.41
C ILE A 74 10.34 -8.17 10.74
N SER A 75 9.56 -7.73 11.73
CA SER A 75 10.08 -7.41 13.06
C SER A 75 10.82 -8.58 13.68
N GLU A 76 10.23 -9.78 13.64
CA GLU A 76 10.83 -11.01 14.18
C GLU A 76 12.05 -11.46 13.38
N LYS A 77 11.95 -11.49 12.03
CA LYS A 77 13.03 -11.91 11.13
C LYS A 77 14.31 -11.12 11.37
N TYR A 78 14.21 -9.81 11.59
CA TYR A 78 15.37 -8.93 11.79
C TYR A 78 15.62 -8.57 13.27
N GLY A 79 14.80 -9.06 14.18
CA GLY A 79 14.91 -8.79 15.63
C GLY A 79 14.72 -7.31 15.95
N LEU A 80 13.81 -6.63 15.26
CA LEU A 80 13.49 -5.23 15.49
C LEU A 80 12.52 -5.08 16.66
N LYS A 81 12.61 -3.96 17.40
CA LYS A 81 11.84 -3.74 18.63
C LYS A 81 11.14 -2.39 18.69
N GLY A 82 11.24 -1.60 17.64
CA GLY A 82 10.49 -0.36 17.49
C GLY A 82 9.00 -0.62 17.20
N PRO A 83 8.19 0.42 17.03
CA PRO A 83 6.77 0.30 16.69
C PRO A 83 6.58 -0.58 15.45
N CYS A 84 5.66 -1.55 15.53
CA CYS A 84 5.34 -2.48 14.47
C CYS A 84 3.84 -2.42 14.18
N THR A 85 3.44 -2.09 12.95
CA THR A 85 2.04 -1.84 12.62
C THR A 85 1.73 -2.24 11.18
N THR A 86 0.60 -2.92 10.98
CA THR A 86 0.03 -3.15 9.66
C THR A 86 -1.17 -2.22 9.42
N PHE A 87 -1.26 -1.69 8.23
CA PHE A 87 -2.35 -0.85 7.74
C PHE A 87 -3.21 -1.66 6.78
N SER A 88 -4.52 -1.72 7.04
CA SER A 88 -5.50 -2.36 6.17
C SER A 88 -6.64 -1.38 5.87
N THR A 89 -6.35 -0.46 4.95
CA THR A 89 -7.25 0.60 4.48
C THR A 89 -7.50 0.49 2.97
N ALA A 90 -7.70 -0.74 2.51
CA ALA A 90 -7.87 -1.08 1.10
C ALA A 90 -6.69 -0.56 0.24
N CYS A 91 -6.95 0.02 -0.93
CA CYS A 91 -5.93 0.47 -1.88
C CYS A 91 -4.98 1.55 -1.32
N SER A 92 -5.33 2.20 -0.21
CA SER A 92 -4.50 3.23 0.45
C SER A 92 -3.59 2.71 1.56
N SER A 93 -3.57 1.39 1.82
CA SER A 93 -2.84 0.78 2.95
C SER A 93 -1.35 1.14 2.96
N SER A 94 -0.65 0.99 1.84
CA SER A 94 0.78 1.31 1.76
C SER A 94 1.08 2.82 1.88
N ALA A 95 0.15 3.67 1.42
CA ALA A 95 0.26 5.12 1.64
C ALA A 95 0.09 5.46 3.13
N GLY A 96 -0.90 4.86 3.81
CA GLY A 96 -1.09 5.00 5.26
C GLY A 96 0.12 4.53 6.06
N ALA A 97 0.73 3.41 5.68
CA ALA A 97 1.97 2.91 6.26
C ALA A 97 3.13 3.91 6.09
N THR A 98 3.26 4.51 4.90
CA THR A 98 4.27 5.54 4.59
C THR A 98 4.07 6.80 5.45
N ILE A 99 2.84 7.27 5.58
CA ILE A 99 2.47 8.42 6.40
C ILE A 99 2.83 8.16 7.87
N LYS A 100 2.44 7.00 8.40
CA LYS A 100 2.75 6.64 9.79
C LYS A 100 4.25 6.56 10.03
N ALA A 101 5.01 5.99 9.11
CA ALA A 101 6.47 5.95 9.20
C ALA A 101 7.07 7.36 9.29
N ALA A 102 6.61 8.28 8.44
CA ALA A 102 7.05 9.67 8.47
C ALA A 102 6.69 10.37 9.79
N GLU A 103 5.49 10.14 10.31
CA GLU A 103 5.06 10.68 11.62
C GLU A 103 5.93 10.15 12.78
N LEU A 104 6.25 8.86 12.78
CA LEU A 104 7.13 8.25 13.79
C LEU A 104 8.54 8.86 13.78
N LEU A 105 9.07 9.09 12.57
CA LEU A 105 10.37 9.77 12.37
C LEU A 105 10.32 11.24 12.82
N GLN A 106 9.26 11.97 12.46
CA GLN A 106 9.08 13.37 12.86
C GLN A 106 8.92 13.54 14.39
N ALA A 107 8.24 12.59 15.02
CA ALA A 107 8.05 12.57 16.46
C ALA A 107 9.28 12.09 17.25
N ASP A 108 10.40 11.77 16.57
CA ASP A 108 11.63 11.24 17.16
C ASP A 108 11.44 9.94 17.97
N LEU A 109 10.44 9.15 17.59
CA LEU A 109 10.19 7.84 18.20
C LEU A 109 11.11 6.76 17.65
N VAL A 110 11.54 6.91 16.40
CA VAL A 110 12.44 6.01 15.68
C VAL A 110 13.43 6.81 14.81
N ASP A 111 14.49 6.16 14.35
CA ASP A 111 15.49 6.74 13.43
C ASP A 111 15.39 6.15 12.01
N ALA A 112 14.82 4.96 11.89
CA ALA A 112 14.50 4.35 10.61
C ALA A 112 13.18 3.57 10.71
N VAL A 113 12.49 3.42 9.57
CA VAL A 113 11.29 2.59 9.47
C VAL A 113 11.38 1.76 8.20
N ILE A 114 11.14 0.46 8.33
CA ILE A 114 10.90 -0.41 7.17
C ILE A 114 9.45 -0.19 6.77
N VAL A 115 9.25 0.25 5.54
CA VAL A 115 7.95 0.61 4.99
C VAL A 115 7.69 -0.22 3.76
N GLY A 116 6.43 -0.55 3.52
CA GLY A 116 6.10 -1.24 2.27
C GLY A 116 4.64 -1.58 2.15
N GLY A 117 4.35 -2.36 1.14
CA GLY A 117 3.05 -2.95 0.91
C GLY A 117 3.21 -4.33 0.27
N ILE A 118 2.33 -5.23 0.64
CA ILE A 118 2.29 -6.58 0.09
C ILE A 118 0.86 -7.09 0.02
N ASP A 119 0.48 -7.58 -1.13
CA ASP A 119 -0.79 -8.29 -1.32
C ASP A 119 -0.66 -9.39 -2.37
N ILE A 120 -1.59 -10.34 -2.34
CA ILE A 120 -1.67 -11.45 -3.29
C ILE A 120 -3.03 -11.48 -3.97
N ALA A 121 -3.05 -12.00 -5.20
CA ALA A 121 -4.29 -12.27 -5.93
C ALA A 121 -4.90 -13.60 -5.44
N SER A 122 -5.48 -13.58 -4.22
CA SER A 122 -6.14 -14.74 -3.63
C SER A 122 -7.54 -14.95 -4.21
N ASP A 123 -8.07 -16.16 -4.04
CA ASP A 123 -9.45 -16.47 -4.42
C ASP A 123 -10.46 -15.56 -3.71
N THR A 124 -10.20 -15.19 -2.46
CA THR A 124 -11.05 -14.28 -1.69
C THR A 124 -11.12 -12.90 -2.34
N VAL A 125 -9.96 -12.36 -2.72
CA VAL A 125 -9.87 -11.04 -3.38
C VAL A 125 -10.53 -11.10 -4.75
N LEU A 126 -10.25 -12.15 -5.53
CA LEU A 126 -10.83 -12.33 -6.86
C LEU A 126 -12.36 -12.46 -6.81
N ILE A 127 -12.89 -13.32 -5.94
CA ILE A 127 -14.33 -13.50 -5.76
C ILE A 127 -14.99 -12.21 -5.25
N GLY A 128 -14.36 -11.53 -4.30
CA GLY A 128 -14.84 -10.26 -3.77
C GLY A 128 -15.00 -9.20 -4.86
N PHE A 129 -13.97 -8.92 -5.64
CA PHE A 129 -14.05 -7.94 -6.73
C PHE A 129 -14.94 -8.40 -7.89
N ASN A 130 -15.01 -9.69 -8.18
CA ASN A 130 -15.91 -10.22 -9.18
C ASN A 130 -17.39 -10.06 -8.77
N SER A 131 -17.71 -10.19 -7.49
CA SER A 131 -19.07 -9.97 -6.98
C SER A 131 -19.53 -8.51 -7.09
N LEU A 132 -18.59 -7.58 -7.24
CA LEU A 132 -18.84 -6.15 -7.50
C LEU A 132 -18.90 -5.83 -9.00
N GLU A 133 -18.81 -6.84 -9.87
CA GLU A 133 -18.71 -6.66 -11.34
C GLU A 133 -17.55 -5.71 -11.74
N ALA A 134 -16.47 -5.71 -10.95
CA ALA A 134 -15.35 -4.77 -11.12
C ALA A 134 -14.16 -5.40 -11.84
N VAL A 135 -14.13 -6.73 -12.01
CA VAL A 135 -13.00 -7.43 -12.65
C VAL A 135 -13.14 -7.37 -14.17
N SER A 136 -12.05 -7.02 -14.86
CA SER A 136 -11.98 -7.06 -16.31
C SER A 136 -11.66 -8.47 -16.82
N SER A 137 -12.28 -8.86 -17.93
CA SER A 137 -11.91 -10.07 -18.69
C SER A 137 -10.72 -9.85 -19.64
N GLU A 138 -10.28 -8.61 -19.79
CA GLU A 138 -9.18 -8.19 -20.65
C GLU A 138 -8.14 -7.45 -19.84
N ILE A 139 -6.99 -7.11 -20.43
CA ILE A 139 -6.00 -6.24 -19.77
C ILE A 139 -6.67 -4.92 -19.42
N THR A 140 -6.53 -4.51 -18.17
CA THR A 140 -7.12 -3.24 -17.72
C THR A 140 -6.61 -2.07 -18.55
N ASN A 141 -7.50 -1.14 -18.85
CA ASN A 141 -7.20 0.03 -19.69
C ASN A 141 -7.70 1.31 -19.01
N PRO A 142 -7.01 1.77 -17.94
CA PRO A 142 -7.43 2.92 -17.15
C PRO A 142 -7.62 4.18 -18.00
N PHE A 143 -8.61 5.01 -17.64
CA PHE A 143 -9.00 6.25 -18.29
C PHE A 143 -9.49 6.09 -19.75
N SER A 144 -9.45 4.90 -20.31
CA SER A 144 -9.99 4.64 -21.65
C SER A 144 -11.52 4.78 -21.68
N LYS A 145 -12.04 5.20 -22.84
CA LYS A 145 -13.49 5.13 -23.13
C LYS A 145 -14.01 3.68 -23.04
N TYR A 146 -13.16 2.71 -23.33
CA TYR A 146 -13.48 1.28 -23.41
C TYR A 146 -13.01 0.50 -22.17
N ARG A 147 -12.72 1.19 -21.05
CA ARG A 147 -12.32 0.52 -19.80
C ARG A 147 -13.43 -0.35 -19.24
N HIS A 148 -13.06 -1.53 -18.75
CA HIS A 148 -14.02 -2.55 -18.31
C HIS A 148 -13.86 -2.97 -16.85
N GLY A 149 -12.90 -2.44 -16.11
CA GLY A 149 -12.64 -2.81 -14.74
C GLY A 149 -11.16 -3.06 -14.46
N ILE A 150 -10.90 -3.72 -13.34
CA ILE A 150 -9.56 -3.98 -12.83
C ILE A 150 -9.02 -5.34 -13.27
N THR A 151 -7.70 -5.46 -13.33
CA THR A 151 -6.97 -6.71 -13.30
C THR A 151 -6.29 -6.83 -11.95
N LEU A 152 -6.44 -7.98 -11.28
CA LEU A 152 -5.82 -8.23 -9.98
C LEU A 152 -4.41 -8.76 -10.17
N GLY A 153 -3.48 -8.24 -9.38
CA GLY A 153 -2.09 -8.65 -9.36
C GLY A 153 -1.63 -9.00 -7.94
N GLU A 154 -0.40 -9.49 -7.84
CA GLU A 154 0.28 -9.73 -6.57
C GLU A 154 1.67 -9.12 -6.61
N ALA A 155 2.07 -8.46 -5.52
CA ALA A 155 3.39 -7.86 -5.40
C ALA A 155 3.74 -7.59 -3.93
N GLY A 156 5.05 -7.47 -3.68
CA GLY A 156 5.59 -6.95 -2.43
C GLY A 156 6.68 -5.93 -2.73
N VAL A 157 6.57 -4.74 -2.15
CA VAL A 157 7.56 -3.66 -2.29
C VAL A 157 7.89 -3.13 -0.91
N PHE A 158 9.18 -3.07 -0.60
CA PHE A 158 9.69 -2.57 0.68
C PHE A 158 10.83 -1.58 0.47
N TYR A 159 10.92 -0.62 1.36
CA TYR A 159 12.00 0.37 1.39
C TYR A 159 12.22 0.84 2.82
N ILE A 160 13.34 1.55 3.05
CA ILE A 160 13.68 2.11 4.35
C ILE A 160 13.50 3.62 4.28
N LEU A 161 12.73 4.17 5.21
CA LEU A 161 12.57 5.60 5.40
C LEU A 161 13.41 6.04 6.60
N THR A 162 14.23 7.09 6.41
CA THR A 162 15.10 7.67 7.45
C THR A 162 15.01 9.20 7.44
N ARG A 163 15.34 9.87 8.55
CA ARG A 163 15.41 11.33 8.57
C ARG A 163 16.61 11.87 7.81
N ASP A 164 17.73 11.21 7.97
CA ASP A 164 19.00 11.60 7.34
C ASP A 164 19.29 10.73 6.13
N ASP A 165 19.95 11.31 5.13
CA ASP A 165 20.40 10.55 3.97
C ASP A 165 21.63 9.71 4.33
N ILE A 166 21.38 8.49 4.78
CA ILE A 166 22.44 7.52 5.13
C ILE A 166 22.85 6.62 3.96
N PHE A 167 22.06 6.58 2.90
CA PHE A 167 22.28 5.74 1.72
C PHE A 167 22.67 6.54 0.47
N ASN A 168 22.87 7.86 0.62
CA ASN A 168 23.14 8.79 -0.49
C ASN A 168 22.07 8.70 -1.60
N THR A 169 20.80 8.59 -1.19
CA THR A 169 19.66 8.56 -2.11
C THR A 169 19.23 9.98 -2.48
N LYS A 170 18.71 10.15 -3.69
CA LYS A 170 18.11 11.42 -4.12
C LYS A 170 16.58 11.45 -3.93
N VAL A 171 16.01 10.36 -3.47
CA VAL A 171 14.55 10.25 -3.27
C VAL A 171 14.18 10.79 -1.88
N GLN A 172 13.22 11.71 -1.84
CA GLN A 172 12.74 12.32 -0.60
C GLN A 172 11.23 12.31 -0.56
N LEU A 173 10.66 12.01 0.61
CA LEU A 173 9.25 12.22 0.91
C LEU A 173 9.06 13.66 1.41
N LEU A 174 8.51 14.52 0.58
CA LEU A 174 8.37 15.95 0.88
C LEU A 174 7.10 16.25 1.70
N GLY A 175 6.03 15.51 1.48
CA GLY A 175 4.76 15.75 2.16
C GLY A 175 3.74 14.68 1.82
N TRP A 176 2.61 14.71 2.54
CA TRP A 176 1.53 13.75 2.39
C TRP A 176 0.18 14.36 2.73
N GLY A 177 -0.87 13.67 2.30
CA GLY A 177 -2.24 14.03 2.64
C GLY A 177 -3.17 12.84 2.51
N GLU A 178 -4.14 12.76 3.38
CA GLU A 178 -5.16 11.73 3.38
C GLU A 178 -6.55 12.33 3.65
N SER A 179 -7.57 11.61 3.24
CA SER A 179 -8.97 11.95 3.49
C SER A 179 -9.83 10.70 3.38
N ALA A 180 -11.05 10.76 3.91
CA ALA A 180 -12.06 9.72 3.75
C ALA A 180 -13.37 10.37 3.33
N ASP A 181 -14.04 9.82 2.32
CA ASP A 181 -15.27 10.40 1.78
C ASP A 181 -16.54 9.99 2.55
N ALA A 182 -16.52 8.82 3.19
CA ALA A 182 -17.68 8.23 3.88
C ALA A 182 -18.96 8.21 3.01
N TYR A 183 -18.79 8.13 1.68
CA TYR A 183 -19.89 8.25 0.72
C TYR A 183 -20.62 6.92 0.54
N HIS A 184 -19.91 5.86 0.21
CA HIS A 184 -20.48 4.54 -0.07
C HIS A 184 -19.45 3.44 0.20
N MET A 185 -19.92 2.23 0.53
CA MET A 185 -19.05 1.09 0.90
C MET A 185 -18.09 0.69 -0.23
N THR A 186 -18.52 0.77 -1.50
CA THR A 186 -17.79 0.24 -2.66
C THR A 186 -17.57 1.26 -3.79
N SER A 187 -18.07 2.48 -3.65
CA SER A 187 -17.98 3.51 -4.69
C SER A 187 -17.46 4.82 -4.13
N PRO A 188 -16.53 5.50 -4.81
CA PRO A 188 -16.05 6.81 -4.36
C PRO A 188 -17.13 7.89 -4.55
N ASP A 189 -17.01 8.97 -3.78
CA ASP A 189 -17.79 10.20 -4.00
C ASP A 189 -17.53 10.72 -5.43
N PRO A 190 -18.56 10.76 -6.30
CA PRO A 190 -18.38 11.13 -7.71
C PRO A 190 -17.96 12.58 -7.94
N SER A 191 -17.99 13.43 -6.90
CA SER A 191 -17.53 14.83 -6.99
C SER A 191 -16.01 14.93 -7.10
N GLY A 192 -15.26 13.98 -6.54
CA GLY A 192 -13.80 14.03 -6.43
C GLY A 192 -13.28 14.93 -5.29
N ALA A 193 -14.17 15.56 -4.52
CA ALA A 193 -13.79 16.55 -3.50
C ALA A 193 -12.86 16.00 -2.42
N TRP A 194 -12.99 14.73 -2.07
CA TRP A 194 -12.14 14.12 -1.06
C TRP A 194 -10.76 13.75 -1.58
N ALA A 195 -10.66 13.27 -2.83
CA ALA A 195 -9.37 13.07 -3.48
C ALA A 195 -8.65 14.42 -3.70
N GLU A 196 -9.37 15.46 -4.15
CA GLU A 196 -8.87 16.83 -4.20
C GLU A 196 -8.30 17.28 -2.84
N LYS A 197 -9.04 17.04 -1.74
CA LYS A 197 -8.62 17.41 -0.39
C LYS A 197 -7.31 16.71 0.01
N ALA A 198 -7.16 15.41 -0.29
CA ALA A 198 -5.94 14.67 -0.02
C ALA A 198 -4.74 15.25 -0.79
N ILE A 199 -4.91 15.55 -2.09
CA ILE A 199 -3.87 16.14 -2.92
C ILE A 199 -3.47 17.52 -2.40
N ARG A 200 -4.44 18.40 -2.08
CA ARG A 200 -4.14 19.75 -1.54
C ARG A 200 -3.39 19.67 -0.21
N ARG A 201 -3.75 18.75 0.67
CA ARG A 201 -3.02 18.51 1.93
C ARG A 201 -1.58 18.05 1.68
N ALA A 202 -1.35 17.19 0.70
CA ALA A 202 -0.02 16.73 0.33
C ALA A 202 0.84 17.90 -0.17
N LEU A 203 0.32 18.76 -1.04
CA LEU A 203 1.01 19.96 -1.54
C LEU A 203 1.31 20.95 -0.40
N GLU A 204 0.34 21.19 0.49
CA GLU A 204 0.50 22.05 1.66
C GLU A 204 1.57 21.50 2.62
N SER A 205 1.52 20.22 2.94
CA SER A 205 2.50 19.53 3.77
C SER A 205 3.90 19.61 3.18
N ALA A 206 4.04 19.43 1.87
CA ALA A 206 5.28 19.55 1.13
C ALA A 206 5.76 21.01 0.96
N LYS A 207 4.89 22.00 1.19
CA LYS A 207 5.13 23.44 0.96
C LYS A 207 5.50 23.75 -0.50
N ILE A 208 4.86 23.07 -1.43
CA ILE A 208 5.02 23.27 -2.88
C ILE A 208 3.70 23.69 -3.52
N SER A 209 3.78 24.27 -4.71
CA SER A 209 2.63 24.60 -5.55
C SER A 209 2.35 23.52 -6.58
N THR A 210 1.22 23.62 -7.26
CA THR A 210 0.88 22.71 -8.37
C THR A 210 1.90 22.79 -9.53
N LYS A 211 2.57 23.92 -9.70
CA LYS A 211 3.58 24.13 -10.76
C LYS A 211 4.92 23.45 -10.50
N ASP A 212 5.14 23.01 -9.27
CA ASP A 212 6.33 22.28 -8.85
C ASP A 212 6.16 20.76 -9.01
N VAL A 213 4.98 20.32 -9.51
CA VAL A 213 4.67 18.91 -9.75
C VAL A 213 4.92 18.59 -11.23
N ASP A 214 5.92 17.78 -11.51
CA ASP A 214 6.30 17.38 -12.87
C ASP A 214 5.50 16.19 -13.40
N TYR A 215 4.96 15.35 -12.50
CA TYR A 215 4.29 14.12 -12.89
C TYR A 215 3.37 13.59 -11.78
N ILE A 216 2.25 12.97 -12.17
CA ILE A 216 1.33 12.27 -11.26
C ILE A 216 1.16 10.82 -11.72
N ASN A 217 1.47 9.87 -10.82
CA ASN A 217 1.05 8.49 -10.99
C ASN A 217 -0.34 8.32 -10.37
N MET A 218 -1.34 8.11 -11.23
CA MET A 218 -2.74 8.03 -10.84
C MET A 218 -3.09 6.64 -10.30
N HIS A 219 -4.14 6.57 -9.50
CA HIS A 219 -4.69 5.29 -9.05
C HIS A 219 -5.18 4.47 -10.24
N GLY A 220 -6.00 5.05 -11.10
CA GLY A 220 -6.33 4.50 -12.42
C GLY A 220 -6.71 3.03 -12.42
N THR A 221 -7.83 2.67 -11.80
CA THR A 221 -8.24 1.27 -11.65
C THR A 221 -8.87 0.66 -12.91
N GLY A 222 -9.17 1.48 -13.92
CA GLY A 222 -9.91 1.05 -15.09
C GLY A 222 -11.43 0.91 -14.85
N THR A 223 -11.92 1.33 -13.68
CA THR A 223 -13.36 1.39 -13.39
C THR A 223 -13.93 2.75 -13.76
N LYS A 224 -15.21 2.77 -14.15
CA LYS A 224 -15.87 4.01 -14.57
C LYS A 224 -15.91 5.06 -13.47
N PHE A 225 -16.23 4.63 -12.25
CA PHE A 225 -16.41 5.54 -11.12
C PHE A 225 -15.10 6.13 -10.62
N ASN A 226 -14.10 5.28 -10.36
CA ASN A 226 -12.81 5.75 -9.88
C ASN A 226 -12.14 6.70 -10.88
N ASP A 227 -11.99 6.27 -12.14
CA ASP A 227 -11.25 7.05 -13.12
C ASP A 227 -11.92 8.41 -13.40
N SER A 228 -13.27 8.44 -13.37
CA SER A 228 -14.01 9.69 -13.54
C SER A 228 -13.88 10.62 -12.33
N MET A 229 -13.90 10.06 -11.13
CA MET A 229 -13.71 10.81 -9.88
C MET A 229 -12.30 11.39 -9.81
N GLU A 230 -11.30 10.56 -10.09
CA GLU A 230 -9.89 10.94 -10.02
C GLU A 230 -9.53 12.03 -11.05
N ALA A 231 -10.05 11.91 -12.28
CA ALA A 231 -9.90 12.95 -13.29
C ALA A 231 -10.46 14.30 -12.86
N LYS A 232 -11.64 14.31 -12.20
CA LYS A 232 -12.22 15.55 -11.64
C LYS A 232 -11.37 16.15 -10.53
N ALA A 233 -10.84 15.32 -9.63
CA ALA A 233 -9.98 15.78 -8.56
C ALA A 233 -8.70 16.44 -9.09
N ILE A 234 -8.06 15.83 -10.09
CA ILE A 234 -6.88 16.40 -10.76
C ILE A 234 -7.22 17.73 -11.44
N ASP A 235 -8.31 17.78 -12.19
CA ASP A 235 -8.74 19.03 -12.85
C ASP A 235 -9.03 20.15 -11.82
N ALA A 236 -9.69 19.83 -10.71
CA ALA A 236 -9.99 20.78 -9.65
C ALA A 236 -8.74 21.33 -8.95
N VAL A 237 -7.67 20.52 -8.82
CA VAL A 237 -6.42 20.96 -8.18
C VAL A 237 -5.52 21.72 -9.14
N PHE A 238 -5.32 21.18 -10.35
CA PHE A 238 -4.29 21.66 -11.29
C PHE A 238 -4.85 22.67 -12.32
N GLY A 239 -6.15 22.65 -12.60
CA GLY A 239 -6.80 23.63 -13.47
C GLY A 239 -6.16 23.72 -14.86
N ASP A 240 -5.66 24.91 -15.20
CA ASP A 240 -5.00 25.14 -16.48
C ASP A 240 -3.58 24.59 -16.56
N TYR A 241 -2.96 24.22 -15.44
CA TYR A 241 -1.64 23.59 -15.44
C TYR A 241 -1.76 22.12 -15.87
N LYS A 242 -1.28 21.80 -17.06
CA LYS A 242 -1.37 20.46 -17.66
C LYS A 242 -0.21 19.58 -17.19
N VAL A 243 -0.29 19.09 -15.95
CA VAL A 243 0.67 18.14 -15.41
C VAL A 243 0.58 16.80 -16.15
N PRO A 244 1.70 16.18 -16.54
CA PRO A 244 1.72 14.84 -17.11
C PRO A 244 1.17 13.80 -16.12
N VAL A 245 0.31 12.92 -16.59
CA VAL A 245 -0.29 11.86 -15.77
C VAL A 245 -0.20 10.51 -16.47
N SER A 246 -0.02 9.45 -15.70
CA SER A 246 -0.22 8.07 -16.16
C SER A 246 -0.59 7.14 -15.01
N THR A 247 -0.79 5.87 -15.30
CA THR A 247 -0.91 4.79 -14.33
C THR A 247 -0.18 3.57 -14.85
N THR A 248 0.41 2.78 -13.96
CA THR A 248 1.16 1.57 -14.33
C THR A 248 0.31 0.30 -14.33
N LYS A 249 -0.97 0.37 -13.98
CA LYS A 249 -1.83 -0.81 -13.78
C LYS A 249 -2.10 -1.67 -15.02
N ALA A 250 -1.82 -1.15 -16.22
CA ALA A 250 -1.86 -1.96 -17.44
C ALA A 250 -0.56 -2.74 -17.70
N GLU A 251 0.51 -2.39 -16.98
CA GLU A 251 1.87 -2.90 -17.21
C GLU A 251 2.33 -3.84 -16.07
N THR A 252 1.67 -3.77 -14.89
CA THR A 252 2.09 -4.48 -13.66
C THR A 252 1.03 -5.44 -13.15
#